data_70ae791d7e4201c41da49920bf984d4e
#
_entry.id   70ae791d7e4201c41da49920bf984d4e
#
_cell.length_a   1.000
_cell.length_b   1.000
_cell.length_c   1.000
_cell.angle_alpha   90.00
_cell.angle_beta   90.00
_cell.angle_gamma   90.00
#
_symmetry.space_group_name_H-M   'P 1'
#
loop_
_entity.id
_entity.type
_entity.pdbx_description
1 polymer ?
#
loop_
_entity_poly.entity_id
_entity_poly.type
_entity_poly.pdbx_seq_one_letter_code
_entity_poly.pdbx_strand_id
1 'polypeptide(L)'
;MQKLHGAFYNQMLHCSVEQQYRSIVVLNGEIPDSSFFKQDIPVIAVDGGANKLLSIGVKPDLVIGDLDSINPNLRANLNTVYLPDQDYCDFSKAMAHLKTVKLLPSIVTGITGGAIDHILQNINIFSSTDSIFYMPSPPMVGYALQKGISYFSSLLKNTKISLLGIPKAQISTKGLQWELYLSNLAFPGKNSCFNRSLGNELSIEIHSGVCLAMIYLEAVNDDGVY
;
A
#
# COMPACT_ATOMS: atom_id res chain seq x y z
N MET A 1 -10.82 17.56 -12.54
CA MET A 1 -10.70 16.43 -11.61
C MET A 1 -10.50 15.06 -12.28
N GLN A 2 -11.17 14.73 -13.41
CA GLN A 2 -11.03 13.41 -14.07
C GLN A 2 -9.63 13.07 -14.68
N LYS A 3 -8.77 14.05 -14.95
CA LYS A 3 -7.42 13.82 -15.51
C LYS A 3 -6.35 13.39 -14.49
N LEU A 4 -6.58 13.61 -13.20
CA LEU A 4 -5.61 13.25 -12.14
C LEU A 4 -5.53 11.74 -11.89
N HIS A 5 -6.63 11.00 -11.99
CA HIS A 5 -6.69 9.57 -11.67
C HIS A 5 -5.90 8.69 -12.66
N GLY A 6 -5.92 9.02 -13.95
CA GLY A 6 -5.09 8.32 -14.95
C GLY A 6 -3.59 8.58 -14.79
N ALA A 7 -3.19 9.78 -14.34
CA ALA A 7 -1.81 10.12 -14.05
C ALA A 7 -1.31 9.41 -12.79
N PHE A 8 -2.14 9.27 -11.76
CA PHE A 8 -1.85 8.50 -10.55
C PHE A 8 -1.55 7.04 -10.85
N TYR A 9 -2.41 6.40 -11.62
CA TYR A 9 -2.25 5.00 -11.98
C TYR A 9 -0.96 4.77 -12.80
N ASN A 10 -0.66 5.67 -13.73
CA ASN A 10 0.59 5.62 -14.49
C ASN A 10 1.84 5.84 -13.63
N GLN A 11 1.79 6.69 -12.58
CA GLN A 11 2.89 6.85 -11.63
C GLN A 11 3.08 5.63 -10.71
N MET A 12 1.99 4.96 -10.31
CA MET A 12 2.07 3.73 -9.50
C MET A 12 2.76 2.56 -10.22
N LEU A 13 2.68 2.52 -11.55
CA LEU A 13 3.16 1.39 -12.37
C LEU A 13 4.63 1.49 -12.79
N HIS A 14 5.32 2.58 -12.50
CA HIS A 14 6.72 2.81 -12.93
C HIS A 14 7.78 2.31 -11.94
N CYS A 15 7.47 1.38 -11.06
CA CYS A 15 8.49 0.53 -10.46
C CYS A 15 8.99 -0.47 -11.52
N SER A 16 10.28 -0.67 -11.65
CA SER A 16 10.99 -1.45 -12.68
C SER A 16 10.64 -2.94 -12.76
N VAL A 17 9.70 -3.39 -11.98
CA VAL A 17 9.03 -4.67 -12.16
C VAL A 17 7.70 -4.35 -12.82
N GLU A 18 7.48 -4.81 -14.05
CA GLU A 18 6.14 -4.92 -14.66
C GLU A 18 5.29 -5.89 -13.82
N GLN A 19 5.03 -5.50 -12.60
CA GLN A 19 4.26 -6.32 -11.66
C GLN A 19 2.79 -6.08 -11.94
N GLN A 20 2.16 -7.04 -12.59
CA GLN A 20 0.72 -7.01 -12.82
C GLN A 20 0.00 -7.32 -11.50
N TYR A 21 -0.62 -6.31 -10.89
CA TYR A 21 -1.50 -6.50 -9.73
C TYR A 21 -2.76 -7.24 -10.16
N ARG A 22 -3.20 -8.18 -9.32
CA ARG A 22 -4.28 -9.12 -9.63
C ARG A 22 -5.56 -8.86 -8.87
N SER A 23 -5.53 -7.98 -7.86
CA SER A 23 -6.70 -7.55 -7.10
C SER A 23 -6.46 -6.22 -6.40
N ILE A 24 -7.56 -5.57 -5.97
CA ILE A 24 -7.55 -4.47 -5.02
C ILE A 24 -8.09 -5.01 -3.70
N VAL A 25 -7.30 -4.91 -2.62
CA VAL A 25 -7.68 -5.32 -1.26
C VAL A 25 -8.04 -4.09 -0.45
N VAL A 26 -9.23 -4.08 0.13
CA VAL A 26 -9.80 -2.93 0.84
C VAL A 26 -10.00 -3.25 2.31
N LEU A 27 -9.22 -2.59 3.17
CA LEU A 27 -9.35 -2.66 4.62
C LEU A 27 -10.36 -1.62 5.15
N ASN A 28 -10.66 -1.68 6.46
CA ASN A 28 -11.68 -0.83 7.08
C ASN A 28 -11.20 0.59 7.43
N GLY A 29 -10.18 1.11 6.76
CA GLY A 29 -9.64 2.44 6.99
C GLY A 29 -10.14 3.49 6.00
N GLU A 30 -9.26 4.44 5.67
CA GLU A 30 -9.52 5.49 4.68
C GLU A 30 -9.29 4.95 3.27
N ILE A 31 -10.29 5.06 2.40
CA ILE A 31 -10.26 4.55 1.03
C ILE A 31 -10.39 5.67 0.00
N PRO A 32 -9.87 5.48 -1.22
CA PRO A 32 -10.05 6.43 -2.32
C PRO A 32 -11.52 6.49 -2.80
N ASP A 33 -11.82 7.45 -3.66
CA ASP A 33 -13.13 7.57 -4.28
C ASP A 33 -13.47 6.40 -5.23
N SER A 34 -14.73 6.30 -5.65
CA SER A 34 -15.23 5.19 -6.46
C SER A 34 -14.54 5.03 -7.82
N SER A 35 -13.90 6.06 -8.36
CA SER A 35 -13.22 5.99 -9.65
C SER A 35 -11.94 5.14 -9.59
N PHE A 36 -11.30 5.05 -8.43
CA PHE A 36 -10.14 4.20 -8.19
C PHE A 36 -10.45 2.71 -8.43
N PHE A 37 -11.66 2.28 -8.13
CA PHE A 37 -12.11 0.87 -8.24
C PHE A 37 -12.63 0.49 -9.63
N LYS A 38 -12.59 1.39 -10.61
CA LYS A 38 -12.97 1.11 -12.00
C LYS A 38 -11.83 0.48 -12.80
N GLN A 39 -11.16 -0.51 -12.19
CA GLN A 39 -10.08 -1.28 -12.81
C GLN A 39 -10.62 -2.64 -13.25
N ASP A 40 -9.96 -3.27 -14.23
CA ASP A 40 -10.33 -4.60 -14.71
C ASP A 40 -9.68 -5.72 -13.85
N ILE A 41 -9.68 -5.52 -12.54
CA ILE A 41 -9.21 -6.48 -11.54
C ILE A 41 -10.18 -6.53 -10.37
N PRO A 42 -10.38 -7.71 -9.73
CA PRO A 42 -11.37 -7.88 -8.68
C PRO A 42 -11.08 -7.01 -7.43
N VAL A 43 -12.15 -6.48 -6.85
CA VAL A 43 -12.15 -5.71 -5.61
C VAL A 43 -12.55 -6.61 -4.45
N ILE A 44 -11.60 -6.82 -3.53
CA ILE A 44 -11.75 -7.71 -2.39
C ILE A 44 -11.86 -6.87 -1.12
N ALA A 45 -12.97 -6.95 -0.42
CA ALA A 45 -13.12 -6.34 0.88
C ALA A 45 -12.64 -7.27 2.00
N VAL A 46 -11.96 -6.71 2.98
CA VAL A 46 -11.62 -7.39 4.22
C VAL A 46 -12.56 -6.90 5.30
N ASP A 47 -13.44 -7.78 5.75
CA ASP A 47 -14.46 -7.55 6.79
C ASP A 47 -15.16 -6.17 6.64
N GLY A 48 -15.03 -5.26 7.62
CA GLY A 48 -15.63 -3.92 7.59
C GLY A 48 -15.27 -3.04 6.39
N GLY A 49 -14.24 -3.39 5.61
CA GLY A 49 -13.92 -2.74 4.33
C GLY A 49 -15.07 -2.82 3.32
N ALA A 50 -15.96 -3.82 3.45
CA ALA A 50 -17.17 -3.93 2.64
C ALA A 50 -18.12 -2.75 2.87
N ASN A 51 -18.31 -2.31 4.12
CA ASN A 51 -19.16 -1.15 4.44
C ASN A 51 -18.61 0.13 3.81
N LYS A 52 -17.28 0.30 3.81
CA LYS A 52 -16.60 1.45 3.18
C LYS A 52 -16.87 1.50 1.68
N LEU A 53 -16.68 0.40 0.97
CA LEU A 53 -16.94 0.31 -0.47
C LEU A 53 -18.41 0.59 -0.80
N LEU A 54 -19.33 -0.04 -0.08
CA LEU A 54 -20.77 0.16 -0.30
C LEU A 54 -21.21 1.60 -0.04
N SER A 55 -20.58 2.31 0.92
CA SER A 55 -20.89 3.71 1.20
C SER A 55 -20.54 4.66 0.06
N ILE A 56 -19.62 4.27 -0.82
CA ILE A 56 -19.24 5.03 -2.04
C ILE A 56 -19.82 4.43 -3.32
N GLY A 57 -20.78 3.51 -3.21
CA GLY A 57 -21.47 2.88 -4.34
C GLY A 57 -20.66 1.82 -5.08
N VAL A 58 -19.63 1.28 -4.46
CA VAL A 58 -18.82 0.19 -5.02
C VAL A 58 -19.20 -1.13 -4.37
N LYS A 59 -19.59 -2.12 -5.18
CA LYS A 59 -19.86 -3.48 -4.69
C LYS A 59 -18.56 -4.29 -4.79
N PRO A 60 -18.06 -4.87 -3.68
CA PRO A 60 -16.91 -5.79 -3.75
C PRO A 60 -17.29 -7.09 -4.49
N ASP A 61 -16.31 -7.66 -5.21
CA ASP A 61 -16.45 -8.97 -5.86
C ASP A 61 -16.41 -10.11 -4.82
N LEU A 62 -15.68 -9.91 -3.74
CA LEU A 62 -15.53 -10.87 -2.65
C LEU A 62 -15.34 -10.13 -1.32
N VAL A 63 -15.89 -10.68 -0.24
CA VAL A 63 -15.63 -10.23 1.14
C VAL A 63 -15.03 -11.37 1.94
N ILE A 64 -13.92 -11.11 2.64
CA ILE A 64 -13.16 -12.11 3.41
C ILE A 64 -13.04 -11.65 4.86
N GLY A 65 -13.32 -12.53 5.82
CA GLY A 65 -13.19 -12.26 7.25
C GLY A 65 -14.12 -13.12 8.09
N ASP A 66 -14.28 -12.78 9.38
CA ASP A 66 -15.30 -13.37 10.23
C ASP A 66 -16.68 -12.74 10.04
N LEU A 67 -16.73 -11.65 9.27
CA LEU A 67 -17.93 -10.98 8.78
C LEU A 67 -18.80 -10.36 9.90
N ASP A 68 -18.23 -10.12 11.08
CA ASP A 68 -18.94 -9.58 12.23
C ASP A 68 -19.13 -8.06 12.14
N SER A 69 -18.21 -7.35 11.48
CA SER A 69 -18.28 -5.91 11.24
C SER A 69 -19.14 -5.52 10.03
N ILE A 70 -19.68 -6.47 9.26
CA ILE A 70 -20.51 -6.18 8.09
C ILE A 70 -21.95 -5.96 8.53
N ASN A 71 -22.58 -4.90 8.01
CA ASN A 71 -24.00 -4.65 8.20
C ASN A 71 -24.81 -5.88 7.76
N PRO A 72 -25.60 -6.51 8.67
CA PRO A 72 -26.33 -7.76 8.37
C PRO A 72 -27.26 -7.64 7.17
N ASN A 73 -27.88 -6.46 6.95
CA ASN A 73 -28.79 -6.23 5.82
C ASN A 73 -28.08 -6.22 4.46
N LEU A 74 -26.77 -5.98 4.44
CA LEU A 74 -25.97 -5.93 3.21
C LEU A 74 -25.32 -7.27 2.92
N ARG A 75 -25.05 -8.08 3.95
CA ARG A 75 -24.32 -9.35 3.85
C ARG A 75 -24.96 -10.35 2.92
N ALA A 76 -26.30 -10.47 2.92
CA ALA A 76 -27.04 -11.43 2.10
C ALA A 76 -26.81 -11.28 0.58
N ASN A 77 -26.40 -10.10 0.13
CA ASN A 77 -26.17 -9.79 -1.29
C ASN A 77 -24.68 -9.78 -1.69
N LEU A 78 -23.79 -10.21 -0.78
CA LEU A 78 -22.34 -10.23 -0.98
C LEU A 78 -21.84 -11.66 -1.17
N ASN A 79 -20.86 -11.83 -2.05
CA ASN A 79 -20.09 -13.05 -2.13
C ASN A 79 -19.07 -13.05 -0.98
N THR A 80 -19.08 -14.07 -0.12
CA THR A 80 -18.29 -14.05 1.11
C THR A 80 -17.47 -15.33 1.29
N VAL A 81 -16.28 -15.17 1.88
CA VAL A 81 -15.45 -16.25 2.42
C VAL A 81 -15.37 -16.05 3.92
N TYR A 82 -16.04 -16.93 4.67
CA TYR A 82 -16.08 -16.88 6.12
C TYR A 82 -14.87 -17.57 6.74
N LEU A 83 -14.07 -16.82 7.49
CA LEU A 83 -12.86 -17.28 8.17
C LEU A 83 -12.92 -16.90 9.66
N PRO A 84 -13.52 -17.76 10.51
CA PRO A 84 -13.82 -17.45 11.91
C PRO A 84 -12.63 -17.53 12.86
N ASP A 85 -11.46 -17.95 12.40
CA ASP A 85 -10.25 -18.06 13.21
C ASP A 85 -9.92 -16.71 13.87
N GLN A 86 -9.69 -16.72 15.19
CA GLN A 86 -9.39 -15.54 16.00
C GLN A 86 -7.88 -15.42 16.34
N ASP A 87 -7.05 -16.39 15.96
CA ASP A 87 -5.61 -16.35 16.19
C ASP A 87 -4.91 -15.37 15.22
N TYR A 88 -5.59 -15.07 14.09
CA TYR A 88 -5.11 -14.16 13.06
C TYR A 88 -6.12 -13.06 12.76
N CYS A 89 -5.63 -11.83 12.54
CA CYS A 89 -6.50 -10.75 12.08
C CYS A 89 -6.99 -10.98 10.62
N ASP A 90 -8.11 -10.36 10.26
CA ASP A 90 -8.76 -10.59 8.96
C ASP A 90 -7.88 -10.26 7.77
N PHE A 91 -7.04 -9.21 7.87
CA PHE A 91 -6.09 -8.89 6.80
C PHE A 91 -5.08 -10.03 6.56
N SER A 92 -4.55 -10.64 7.62
CA SER A 92 -3.65 -11.79 7.49
C SER A 92 -4.34 -13.00 6.86
N LYS A 93 -5.57 -13.30 7.31
CA LYS A 93 -6.42 -14.38 6.76
C LYS A 93 -6.74 -14.13 5.29
N ALA A 94 -7.08 -12.89 4.93
CA ALA A 94 -7.38 -12.51 3.55
C ALA A 94 -6.16 -12.69 2.65
N MET A 95 -4.97 -12.20 3.04
CA MET A 95 -3.75 -12.34 2.25
C MET A 95 -3.36 -13.82 2.05
N ALA A 96 -3.53 -14.66 3.08
CA ALA A 96 -3.30 -16.10 2.97
C ALA A 96 -4.28 -16.75 1.97
N HIS A 97 -5.57 -16.41 2.05
CA HIS A 97 -6.57 -16.89 1.09
C HIS A 97 -6.27 -16.45 -0.34
N LEU A 98 -5.99 -15.16 -0.56
CA LEU A 98 -5.68 -14.60 -1.88
C LEU A 98 -4.45 -15.24 -2.52
N LYS A 99 -3.47 -15.63 -1.71
CA LYS A 99 -2.32 -16.41 -2.19
C LYS A 99 -2.75 -17.76 -2.76
N THR A 100 -3.67 -18.49 -2.11
CA THR A 100 -4.14 -19.81 -2.56
C THR A 100 -4.92 -19.72 -3.88
N VAL A 101 -5.71 -18.66 -4.07
CA VAL A 101 -6.51 -18.42 -5.29
C VAL A 101 -5.78 -17.61 -6.34
N LYS A 102 -4.49 -17.34 -6.15
CA LYS A 102 -3.59 -16.63 -7.09
C LYS A 102 -4.05 -15.21 -7.45
N LEU A 103 -4.61 -14.49 -6.48
CA LEU A 103 -5.01 -13.08 -6.60
C LEU A 103 -3.98 -12.10 -6.00
N LEU A 104 -2.78 -12.56 -5.72
CA LEU A 104 -1.63 -11.72 -5.37
C LEU A 104 -0.68 -11.57 -6.57
N PRO A 105 0.12 -10.48 -6.65
CA PRO A 105 0.14 -9.33 -5.73
C PRO A 105 -1.07 -8.41 -5.88
N SER A 106 -1.37 -7.62 -4.83
CA SER A 106 -2.54 -6.75 -4.75
C SER A 106 -2.16 -5.29 -4.58
N ILE A 107 -3.10 -4.40 -4.88
CA ILE A 107 -3.09 -3.02 -4.41
C ILE A 107 -3.92 -2.98 -3.13
N VAL A 108 -3.32 -2.66 -2.00
CA VAL A 108 -4.00 -2.59 -0.69
C VAL A 108 -4.36 -1.15 -0.38
N THR A 109 -5.59 -0.88 0.04
CA THR A 109 -6.02 0.44 0.53
C THR A 109 -6.82 0.32 1.81
N GLY A 110 -7.03 1.43 2.52
CA GLY A 110 -7.69 1.38 3.83
C GLY A 110 -6.76 0.93 4.97
N ILE A 111 -5.44 1.03 4.80
CA ILE A 111 -4.45 0.70 5.84
C ILE A 111 -4.54 1.68 7.01
N THR A 112 -4.84 2.95 6.74
CA THR A 112 -4.91 4.06 7.72
C THR A 112 -6.33 4.55 7.93
N GLY A 113 -6.52 5.47 8.89
CA GLY A 113 -7.84 6.03 9.21
C GLY A 113 -8.57 5.31 10.35
N GLY A 114 -7.90 4.37 11.02
CA GLY A 114 -8.38 3.65 12.20
C GLY A 114 -7.50 3.87 13.43
N ALA A 115 -7.64 2.99 14.43
CA ALA A 115 -6.81 2.99 15.62
C ALA A 115 -5.34 2.67 15.28
N ILE A 116 -4.40 3.25 16.02
CA ILE A 116 -2.97 3.17 15.71
C ILE A 116 -2.41 1.74 15.78
N ASP A 117 -2.92 0.91 16.67
CA ASP A 117 -2.57 -0.50 16.81
C ASP A 117 -2.95 -1.29 15.55
N HIS A 118 -4.14 -1.04 15.00
CA HIS A 118 -4.58 -1.63 13.72
C HIS A 118 -3.70 -1.16 12.55
N ILE A 119 -3.33 0.12 12.50
CA ILE A 119 -2.42 0.65 11.47
C ILE A 119 -1.07 -0.06 11.54
N LEU A 120 -0.48 -0.18 12.72
CA LEU A 120 0.80 -0.86 12.92
C LEU A 120 0.72 -2.33 12.53
N GLN A 121 -0.36 -3.02 12.90
CA GLN A 121 -0.59 -4.42 12.53
C GLN A 121 -0.76 -4.58 11.02
N ASN A 122 -1.49 -3.69 10.36
CA ASN A 122 -1.64 -3.70 8.90
C ASN A 122 -0.29 -3.52 8.20
N ILE A 123 0.54 -2.57 8.66
CA ILE A 123 1.89 -2.36 8.12
C ILE A 123 2.78 -3.58 8.34
N ASN A 124 2.70 -4.21 9.52
CA ASN A 124 3.44 -5.43 9.83
C ASN A 124 3.11 -6.56 8.83
N ILE A 125 1.82 -6.83 8.59
CA ILE A 125 1.38 -7.85 7.64
C ILE A 125 1.80 -7.49 6.22
N PHE A 126 1.55 -6.24 5.81
CA PHE A 126 1.88 -5.72 4.49
C PHE A 126 3.37 -5.91 4.17
N SER A 127 4.27 -5.66 5.16
CA SER A 127 5.72 -5.77 5.00
C SER A 127 6.22 -7.16 4.62
N SER A 128 5.37 -8.18 4.73
CA SER A 128 5.66 -9.56 4.35
C SER A 128 5.06 -9.95 2.99
N THR A 129 4.55 -8.98 2.23
CA THR A 129 3.89 -9.23 0.93
C THR A 129 4.64 -8.58 -0.21
N ASP A 130 4.38 -9.06 -1.44
CA ASP A 130 4.85 -8.43 -2.68
C ASP A 130 3.84 -7.41 -3.23
N SER A 131 2.85 -7.04 -2.43
CA SER A 131 1.80 -6.08 -2.77
C SER A 131 2.29 -4.65 -2.60
N ILE A 132 1.52 -3.67 -3.11
CA ILE A 132 1.69 -2.26 -2.78
C ILE A 132 0.52 -1.80 -1.94
N PHE A 133 0.69 -0.72 -1.18
CA PHE A 133 -0.47 -0.02 -0.63
C PHE A 133 -0.64 1.37 -1.24
N TYR A 134 -1.87 1.81 -1.33
CA TYR A 134 -2.23 3.16 -1.72
C TYR A 134 -2.98 3.86 -0.59
N MET A 135 -2.53 5.06 -0.24
CA MET A 135 -3.22 5.96 0.69
C MET A 135 -3.74 7.18 -0.07
N PRO A 136 -5.01 7.57 0.13
CA PRO A 136 -5.58 8.72 -0.57
C PRO A 136 -5.21 10.08 0.07
N SER A 137 -4.87 10.11 1.37
CA SER A 137 -4.64 11.38 2.09
C SER A 137 -3.54 11.23 3.17
N PRO A 138 -2.36 11.87 3.00
CA PRO A 138 -1.90 12.44 1.73
C PRO A 138 -1.68 11.34 0.68
N PRO A 139 -1.88 11.63 -0.62
CA PRO A 139 -1.73 10.61 -1.65
C PRO A 139 -0.31 10.03 -1.65
N MET A 140 -0.20 8.71 -1.41
CA MET A 140 1.09 8.03 -1.45
C MET A 140 0.95 6.56 -1.83
N VAL A 141 2.04 5.99 -2.34
CA VAL A 141 2.18 4.56 -2.55
C VAL A 141 3.30 4.03 -1.68
N GLY A 142 3.07 2.88 -1.04
CA GLY A 142 4.07 2.18 -0.26
C GLY A 142 4.45 0.83 -0.87
N TYR A 143 5.72 0.50 -0.76
CA TYR A 143 6.35 -0.71 -1.28
C TYR A 143 7.12 -1.41 -0.16
N ALA A 144 6.93 -2.70 0.01
CA ALA A 144 7.75 -3.53 0.89
C ALA A 144 8.94 -4.10 0.08
N LEU A 145 10.03 -3.35 0.01
CA LEU A 145 11.21 -3.72 -0.79
C LEU A 145 12.05 -4.75 -0.04
N GLN A 146 12.33 -5.85 -0.72
CA GLN A 146 13.18 -6.93 -0.24
C GLN A 146 14.52 -6.93 -0.95
N LYS A 147 15.42 -7.85 -0.61
CA LYS A 147 16.76 -7.94 -1.19
C LYS A 147 16.75 -7.86 -2.72
N GLY A 148 17.49 -6.90 -3.24
CA GLY A 148 17.60 -6.59 -4.66
C GLY A 148 17.60 -5.09 -4.93
N ILE A 149 17.51 -4.72 -6.20
CA ILE A 149 17.47 -3.31 -6.64
C ILE A 149 16.10 -3.02 -7.22
N SER A 150 15.47 -1.97 -6.71
CA SER A 150 14.23 -1.41 -7.25
C SER A 150 14.51 -0.07 -7.91
N TYR A 151 13.93 0.14 -9.09
CA TYR A 151 14.05 1.39 -9.84
C TYR A 151 12.69 2.06 -9.92
N PHE A 152 12.67 3.37 -9.74
CA PHE A 152 11.49 4.22 -9.88
C PHE A 152 11.81 5.30 -10.90
N SER A 153 11.11 5.29 -12.01
CA SER A 153 11.29 6.24 -13.11
C SER A 153 10.24 7.37 -13.04
N SER A 154 10.53 8.45 -13.76
CA SER A 154 9.59 9.58 -13.93
C SER A 154 9.16 10.27 -12.65
N LEU A 155 9.99 10.20 -11.59
CA LEU A 155 9.76 10.96 -10.37
C LEU A 155 9.98 12.46 -10.62
N LEU A 156 9.06 13.26 -10.11
CA LEU A 156 9.24 14.71 -10.11
C LEU A 156 10.34 15.08 -9.11
N LYS A 157 11.10 16.15 -9.44
CA LYS A 157 12.05 16.75 -8.48
C LYS A 157 11.30 17.18 -7.22
N ASN A 158 11.91 16.99 -6.07
CA ASN A 158 11.33 17.25 -4.74
C ASN A 158 10.19 16.31 -4.31
N THR A 159 9.87 15.25 -5.08
CA THR A 159 8.96 14.20 -4.59
C THR A 159 9.43 13.71 -3.23
N LYS A 160 8.54 13.74 -2.24
CA LYS A 160 8.83 13.30 -0.88
C LYS A 160 8.88 11.77 -0.82
N ILE A 161 9.92 11.24 -0.19
CA ILE A 161 10.16 9.80 -0.08
C ILE A 161 10.60 9.47 1.34
N SER A 162 9.95 8.48 1.95
CA SER A 162 10.35 7.95 3.26
C SER A 162 10.75 6.50 3.15
N LEU A 163 11.85 6.13 3.81
CA LEU A 163 12.43 4.80 3.81
C LEU A 163 12.58 4.32 5.28
N LEU A 164 11.88 3.24 5.63
CA LEU A 164 11.89 2.66 6.98
C LEU A 164 12.34 1.22 6.92
N GLY A 165 13.30 0.83 7.78
CA GLY A 165 13.67 -0.58 7.98
C GLY A 165 12.64 -1.29 8.87
N ILE A 166 12.07 -2.42 8.42
CA ILE A 166 11.04 -3.15 9.16
C ILE A 166 11.41 -4.65 9.28
N PRO A 167 11.80 -5.14 10.44
CA PRO A 167 12.23 -4.33 11.59
C PRO A 167 13.57 -3.65 11.33
N LYS A 168 14.34 -4.09 10.34
CA LYS A 168 15.61 -3.52 9.91
C LYS A 168 15.89 -3.77 8.43
N ALA A 169 16.66 -2.87 7.82
CA ALA A 169 17.19 -3.03 6.47
C ALA A 169 18.57 -2.39 6.35
N GLN A 170 19.45 -2.94 5.52
CA GLN A 170 20.65 -2.26 5.06
C GLN A 170 20.44 -1.87 3.61
N ILE A 171 20.59 -0.59 3.28
CA ILE A 171 20.23 -0.07 1.97
C ILE A 171 21.27 0.91 1.41
N SER A 172 21.27 1.02 0.09
CA SER A 172 21.92 2.11 -0.66
C SER A 172 20.92 2.75 -1.61
N THR A 173 21.08 4.06 -1.86
CA THR A 173 20.18 4.80 -2.77
C THR A 173 20.98 5.59 -3.78
N LYS A 174 20.35 5.90 -4.93
CA LYS A 174 20.84 6.85 -5.92
C LYS A 174 19.65 7.61 -6.52
N GLY A 175 19.71 8.93 -6.50
CA GLY A 175 18.66 9.83 -6.98
C GLY A 175 17.89 10.53 -5.85
N LEU A 176 18.40 10.48 -4.61
CA LEU A 176 17.88 11.22 -3.47
C LEU A 176 18.74 12.43 -3.11
N GLN A 177 18.14 13.45 -2.52
CA GLN A 177 18.84 14.62 -2.01
C GLN A 177 19.83 14.24 -0.89
N TRP A 178 19.44 13.33 -0.02
CA TRP A 178 20.26 12.76 1.04
C TRP A 178 20.48 11.28 0.75
N GLU A 179 21.55 10.99 0.02
CA GLU A 179 21.89 9.63 -0.37
C GLU A 179 22.24 8.76 0.84
N LEU A 180 21.85 7.50 0.74
CA LEU A 180 22.19 6.47 1.71
C LEU A 180 23.19 5.49 1.07
N TYR A 181 24.28 5.19 1.79
CA TYR A 181 25.26 4.21 1.36
C TYR A 181 25.47 3.17 2.47
N LEU A 182 25.15 1.92 2.18
CA LEU A 182 25.20 0.80 3.13
C LEU A 182 24.59 1.15 4.50
N SER A 183 23.57 2.02 4.47
CA SER A 183 22.96 2.59 5.67
C SER A 183 22.03 1.59 6.33
N ASN A 184 22.18 1.43 7.65
CA ASN A 184 21.26 0.63 8.45
C ASN A 184 20.05 1.46 8.88
N LEU A 185 18.88 1.04 8.44
CA LEU A 185 17.58 1.54 8.88
C LEU A 185 16.93 0.52 9.80
N ALA A 186 16.19 0.99 10.83
CA ALA A 186 15.53 0.09 11.77
C ALA A 186 14.32 0.75 12.43
N PHE A 187 13.31 -0.06 12.75
CA PHE A 187 12.18 0.32 13.58
C PHE A 187 12.07 -0.67 14.75
N PRO A 188 12.38 -0.25 16.01
CA PRO A 188 12.79 1.12 16.43
C PRO A 188 14.21 1.46 15.99
N GLY A 189 14.47 2.74 15.68
CA GLY A 189 15.80 3.23 15.36
C GLY A 189 15.82 4.33 14.28
N LYS A 190 16.96 4.44 13.59
CA LYS A 190 17.18 5.43 12.54
C LYS A 190 16.43 5.03 11.26
N ASN A 191 15.74 5.99 10.66
CA ASN A 191 15.09 5.87 9.36
C ASN A 191 15.35 7.12 8.52
N SER A 192 15.04 7.08 7.22
CA SER A 192 15.12 8.24 6.33
C SER A 192 13.70 8.70 6.00
N CYS A 193 13.17 9.62 6.80
CA CYS A 193 11.85 10.19 6.57
C CYS A 193 11.95 11.53 5.83
N PHE A 194 11.01 11.73 4.88
CA PHE A 194 10.88 12.97 4.11
C PHE A 194 12.13 13.35 3.30
N ASN A 195 12.88 12.35 2.84
CA ASN A 195 13.89 12.56 1.82
C ASN A 195 13.25 13.06 0.51
N ARG A 196 14.03 13.54 -0.43
CA ARG A 196 13.50 14.13 -1.66
C ARG A 196 14.19 13.55 -2.89
N SER A 197 13.40 13.30 -3.93
CA SER A 197 13.91 12.93 -5.25
C SER A 197 14.66 14.09 -5.89
N LEU A 198 15.77 13.79 -6.55
CA LEU A 198 16.46 14.74 -7.43
C LEU A 198 15.76 14.91 -8.79
N GLY A 199 14.71 14.12 -9.05
CA GLY A 199 13.99 14.04 -10.31
C GLY A 199 14.47 12.87 -11.18
N ASN A 200 13.63 12.44 -12.13
CA ASN A 200 13.86 11.32 -13.06
C ASN A 200 13.93 9.94 -12.38
N GLU A 201 15.11 9.35 -12.24
CA GLU A 201 15.29 7.99 -11.72
C GLU A 201 15.72 8.00 -10.26
N LEU A 202 15.14 7.07 -9.50
CA LEU A 202 15.57 6.69 -8.16
C LEU A 202 15.86 5.19 -8.17
N SER A 203 17.03 4.77 -7.69
CA SER A 203 17.30 3.38 -7.37
C SER A 203 17.44 3.21 -5.86
N ILE A 204 16.85 2.12 -5.36
CA ILE A 204 16.96 1.68 -3.96
C ILE A 204 17.46 0.24 -3.97
N GLU A 205 18.65 0.01 -3.46
CA GLU A 205 19.25 -1.32 -3.32
C GLU A 205 19.10 -1.77 -1.87
N ILE A 206 18.45 -2.89 -1.68
CA ILE A 206 18.31 -3.57 -0.39
C ILE A 206 19.36 -4.68 -0.30
N HIS A 207 20.35 -4.48 0.56
CA HIS A 207 21.40 -5.46 0.80
C HIS A 207 20.93 -6.58 1.75
N SER A 208 20.12 -6.21 2.76
CA SER A 208 19.51 -7.16 3.70
C SER A 208 18.26 -6.59 4.37
N GLY A 209 17.36 -7.46 4.83
CA GLY A 209 16.14 -7.09 5.53
C GLY A 209 15.03 -6.61 4.62
N VAL A 210 14.09 -5.83 5.16
CA VAL A 210 12.93 -5.27 4.46
C VAL A 210 12.89 -3.75 4.66
N CYS A 211 12.76 -3.00 3.58
CA CYS A 211 12.57 -1.56 3.60
C CYS A 211 11.16 -1.20 3.12
N LEU A 212 10.39 -0.55 3.97
CA LEU A 212 9.15 0.11 3.56
C LEU A 212 9.50 1.44 2.90
N ALA A 213 9.31 1.52 1.59
CA ALA A 213 9.49 2.74 0.82
C ALA A 213 8.12 3.39 0.57
N MET A 214 7.95 4.64 0.99
CA MET A 214 6.71 5.42 0.80
C MET A 214 7.02 6.60 -0.10
N ILE A 215 6.34 6.66 -1.25
CA ILE A 215 6.51 7.70 -2.26
C ILE A 215 5.23 8.54 -2.30
N TYR A 216 5.36 9.83 -1.98
CA TYR A 216 4.25 10.77 -2.03
C TYR A 216 3.99 11.18 -3.47
N LEU A 217 2.72 11.20 -3.88
CA LEU A 217 2.33 11.41 -5.27
C LEU A 217 2.06 12.90 -5.60
N GLU A 218 1.97 13.75 -4.60
CA GLU A 218 1.88 15.20 -4.78
C GLU A 218 3.27 15.83 -4.70
N ALA A 219 3.59 16.69 -5.69
CA ALA A 219 4.76 17.55 -5.58
C ALA A 219 4.54 18.49 -4.40
N VAL A 220 5.41 18.41 -3.39
CA VAL A 220 5.40 19.38 -2.30
C VAL A 220 5.86 20.71 -2.88
N ASN A 221 5.02 21.72 -2.83
CA ASN A 221 5.45 23.11 -3.10
C ASN A 221 6.59 23.44 -2.15
N ASP A 222 7.56 24.26 -2.61
CA ASP A 222 8.80 24.58 -1.86
C ASP A 222 8.56 25.19 -0.46
N ASP A 223 7.34 25.58 -0.14
CA ASP A 223 6.94 26.30 1.08
C ASP A 223 6.75 25.41 2.32
N GLY A 224 6.88 24.10 2.20
CA GLY A 224 6.92 23.15 3.36
C GLY A 224 5.67 23.09 4.21
N VAL A 225 4.55 23.66 3.76
CA VAL A 225 3.28 23.67 4.50
C VAL A 225 2.40 22.49 4.04
N TYR A 226 1.96 21.70 5.03
CA TYR A 226 0.95 20.64 4.87
C TYR A 226 -0.43 21.24 4.70
#